data_278b5aecbf473cd78a521a1670f1f33b
#
_entry.id   278b5aecbf473cd78a521a1670f1f33b
#
_cell.length_a   1.000
_cell.length_b   1.000
_cell.length_c   1.000
_cell.angle_alpha   90.00
_cell.angle_beta   90.00
_cell.angle_gamma   90.00
#
_symmetry.space_group_name_H-M   'P 1'
#
loop_
_entity.id
_entity.type
_entity.pdbx_description
1 polymer ?
#
loop_
_entity_poly.entity_id
_entity_poly.type
_entity_poly.pdbx_seq_one_letter_code
_entity_poly.pdbx_strand_id
1 'polypeptide(L)'
;MRRFNFFRFSERESPLYRMLYNPDVTVRMRGVMEKCTYCVQRIEQAKIDAKVEEHAITPDRLKTACQQACPTQAIAFGDLNDEQWDVTRWKSDPLNYSLLEELNTRPRTTYLAKLRNPNEALGDLATGGKEEHGHS
;
A
#
# COMPACT_ATOMS: atom_id res chain seq x y z
N MET A 1 2.32 3.23 5.56
CA MET A 1 2.31 2.92 7.01
C MET A 1 3.71 2.54 7.45
N ARG A 2 4.18 3.08 8.56
CA ARG A 2 5.46 2.72 9.19
C ARG A 2 5.17 2.37 10.63
N ARG A 3 5.82 1.33 11.14
CA ARG A 3 5.72 0.90 12.54
C ARG A 3 7.11 0.78 13.12
N PHE A 4 7.33 1.46 14.24
CA PHE A 4 8.54 1.29 15.04
C PHE A 4 8.22 0.35 16.21
N ASN A 5 8.99 -0.72 16.35
CA ASN A 5 8.83 -1.68 17.44
C ASN A 5 9.50 -1.14 18.71
N PHE A 6 8.75 -0.39 19.50
CA PHE A 6 9.25 0.20 20.75
C PHE A 6 9.36 -0.82 21.89
N PHE A 7 8.38 -1.73 21.97
CA PHE A 7 8.35 -2.76 23.00
C PHE A 7 8.89 -4.10 22.49
N ARG A 8 9.44 -4.89 23.39
CA ARG A 8 9.86 -6.27 23.10
C ARG A 8 8.73 -7.23 23.46
N PHE A 9 8.07 -7.80 22.45
CA PHE A 9 7.00 -8.79 22.61
C PHE A 9 7.47 -10.22 22.34
N SER A 10 8.73 -10.53 22.61
CA SER A 10 9.28 -11.86 22.36
C SER A 10 9.28 -12.68 23.64
N GLU A 11 8.15 -13.25 23.98
CA GLU A 11 8.12 -14.30 25.00
C GLU A 11 8.31 -15.65 24.30
N ARG A 12 9.46 -16.27 24.56
CA ARG A 12 9.84 -17.53 23.93
C ARG A 12 9.68 -18.74 24.85
N GLU A 13 9.43 -18.51 26.14
CA GLU A 13 9.42 -19.56 27.15
C GLU A 13 8.08 -20.31 27.18
N SER A 14 6.97 -19.63 26.93
CA SER A 14 5.65 -20.25 26.94
C SER A 14 5.35 -20.96 25.61
N PRO A 15 5.03 -22.26 25.62
CA PRO A 15 4.61 -22.99 24.42
C PRO A 15 3.37 -22.42 23.76
N LEU A 16 2.44 -21.84 24.55
CA LEU A 16 1.21 -21.25 24.04
C LEU A 16 1.48 -20.00 23.20
N TYR A 17 2.42 -19.16 23.61
CA TYR A 17 2.80 -17.99 22.79
C TYR A 17 3.48 -18.38 21.48
N ARG A 18 4.20 -19.49 21.45
CA ARG A 18 4.80 -20.00 20.19
C ARG A 18 3.74 -20.36 19.16
N MET A 19 2.57 -20.81 19.58
CA MET A 19 1.47 -21.15 18.70
C MET A 19 0.79 -19.93 18.06
N LEU A 20 0.98 -18.73 18.66
CA LEU A 20 0.48 -17.46 18.09
C LEU A 20 1.35 -16.91 16.96
N TYR A 21 2.60 -17.34 16.89
CA TYR A 21 3.52 -16.81 15.88
C TYR A 21 3.37 -17.55 14.56
N ASN A 22 3.36 -16.77 13.47
CA ASN A 22 3.47 -17.36 12.15
C ASN A 22 4.89 -17.90 11.97
N PRO A 23 5.09 -19.20 11.68
CA PRO A 23 6.41 -19.80 11.52
C PRO A 23 7.20 -19.22 10.34
N ASP A 24 6.52 -18.70 9.33
CA ASP A 24 7.13 -18.11 8.14
C ASP A 24 7.58 -16.66 8.33
N VAL A 25 7.29 -16.06 9.47
CA VAL A 25 7.60 -14.65 9.76
C VAL A 25 8.42 -14.52 11.03
N THR A 26 9.61 -13.93 10.93
CA THR A 26 10.45 -13.66 12.09
C THR A 26 9.81 -12.64 13.03
N VAL A 27 9.89 -12.91 14.34
CA VAL A 27 9.51 -11.91 15.36
C VAL A 27 10.58 -10.82 15.40
N ARG A 28 10.18 -9.60 15.08
CA ARG A 28 11.09 -8.45 15.06
C ARG A 28 11.38 -7.99 16.48
N MET A 29 12.60 -7.58 16.69
CA MET A 29 13.07 -7.10 17.99
C MET A 29 12.70 -5.63 18.21
N ARG A 30 12.87 -5.18 19.47
CA ARG A 30 12.79 -3.75 19.80
C ARG A 30 13.76 -2.94 18.95
N GLY A 31 13.34 -1.77 18.49
CA GLY A 31 14.15 -0.85 17.70
C GLY A 31 14.08 -1.08 16.19
N VAL A 32 13.39 -2.12 15.74
CA VAL A 32 13.23 -2.41 14.31
C VAL A 32 12.06 -1.61 13.74
N MET A 33 12.33 -0.93 12.62
CA MET A 33 11.30 -0.24 11.84
C MET A 33 10.69 -1.20 10.81
N GLU A 34 9.37 -1.33 10.85
CA GLU A 34 8.62 -2.10 9.85
C GLU A 34 7.84 -1.15 8.94
N LYS A 35 7.88 -1.40 7.65
CA LYS A 35 7.16 -0.65 6.63
C LYS A 35 6.74 -1.57 5.49
N CYS A 36 5.88 -1.07 4.60
CA CYS A 36 5.58 -1.75 3.36
C CYS A 36 6.85 -1.89 2.51
N THR A 37 7.10 -3.11 2.02
CA THR A 37 8.21 -3.44 1.12
C THR A 37 7.74 -3.66 -0.32
N TYR A 38 6.49 -3.33 -0.65
CA TYR A 38 5.85 -3.61 -1.94
C TYR A 38 5.83 -5.10 -2.28
N CYS A 39 5.67 -5.96 -1.27
CA CYS A 39 5.65 -7.42 -1.46
C CYS A 39 6.90 -7.94 -2.19
N VAL A 40 8.09 -7.50 -1.75
CA VAL A 40 9.36 -7.86 -2.38
C VAL A 40 9.51 -9.38 -2.57
N GLN A 41 9.02 -10.18 -1.62
CA GLN A 41 9.06 -11.65 -1.70
C GLN A 41 8.25 -12.17 -2.90
N ARG A 42 7.06 -11.60 -3.16
CA ARG A 42 6.24 -11.97 -4.31
C ARG A 42 6.87 -11.54 -5.63
N ILE A 43 7.53 -10.37 -5.65
CA ILE A 43 8.26 -9.89 -6.83
C ILE A 43 9.42 -10.83 -7.13
N GLU A 44 10.23 -11.18 -6.13
CA GLU A 44 11.37 -12.08 -6.34
C GLU A 44 10.91 -13.48 -6.75
N GLN A 45 9.83 -14.00 -6.17
CA GLN A 45 9.26 -15.28 -6.60
C GLN A 45 8.82 -15.22 -8.07
N ALA A 46 8.09 -14.18 -8.46
CA ALA A 46 7.66 -14.00 -9.86
C ALA A 46 8.85 -13.90 -10.83
N LYS A 47 9.96 -13.27 -10.41
CA LYS A 47 11.20 -13.24 -11.21
C LYS A 47 11.85 -14.61 -11.35
N ILE A 48 11.85 -15.39 -10.28
CA ILE A 48 12.39 -16.76 -10.31
C ILE A 48 11.55 -17.63 -11.26
N ASP A 49 10.22 -17.60 -11.10
CA ASP A 49 9.30 -18.37 -11.92
C ASP A 49 9.42 -17.99 -13.40
N ALA A 50 9.45 -16.68 -13.69
CA ALA A 50 9.64 -16.16 -15.04
C ALA A 50 10.95 -16.63 -15.68
N LYS A 51 12.04 -16.69 -14.90
CA LYS A 51 13.34 -17.15 -15.36
C LYS A 51 13.36 -18.66 -15.61
N VAL A 52 12.70 -19.45 -14.75
CA VAL A 52 12.64 -20.91 -14.87
C VAL A 52 11.75 -21.33 -16.05
N GLU A 53 10.63 -20.65 -16.23
CA GLU A 53 9.66 -20.93 -17.29
C GLU A 53 9.94 -20.17 -18.60
N GLU A 54 11.02 -19.38 -18.65
CA GLU A 54 11.46 -18.58 -19.81
C GLU A 54 10.37 -17.65 -20.36
N HIS A 55 9.63 -16.99 -19.49
CA HIS A 55 8.60 -16.00 -19.89
C HIS A 55 8.79 -14.63 -19.24
N ALA A 56 8.08 -13.61 -19.72
CA ALA A 56 8.00 -12.30 -19.08
C ALA A 56 7.06 -12.33 -17.86
N ILE A 57 7.29 -11.41 -16.91
CA ILE A 57 6.36 -11.18 -15.80
C ILE A 57 5.18 -10.39 -16.33
N THR A 58 3.99 -10.97 -16.22
CA THR A 58 2.74 -10.33 -16.67
C THR A 58 1.88 -9.88 -15.50
N PRO A 59 0.93 -8.95 -15.71
CA PRO A 59 0.00 -8.48 -14.66
C PRO A 59 -0.80 -9.59 -13.97
N ASP A 60 -1.07 -10.68 -14.66
CA ASP A 60 -1.81 -11.82 -14.11
C ASP A 60 -0.98 -12.65 -13.13
N ARG A 61 0.32 -12.69 -13.32
CA ARG A 61 1.25 -13.51 -12.54
C ARG A 61 1.82 -12.81 -11.31
N LEU A 62 1.78 -11.49 -11.27
CA LEU A 62 2.28 -10.71 -10.14
C LEU A 62 1.19 -9.82 -9.55
N LYS A 63 0.71 -10.17 -8.37
CA LYS A 63 -0.22 -9.35 -7.58
C LYS A 63 0.32 -9.16 -6.16
N THR A 64 0.31 -7.93 -5.69
CA THR A 64 0.62 -7.65 -4.28
C THR A 64 -0.48 -8.18 -3.37
N ALA A 65 -0.16 -8.40 -2.09
CA ALA A 65 -1.14 -8.89 -1.13
C ALA A 65 -2.32 -7.93 -0.94
N CYS A 66 -2.05 -6.62 -0.93
CA CYS A 66 -3.10 -5.60 -0.84
C CYS A 66 -3.98 -5.54 -2.11
N GLN A 67 -3.39 -5.71 -3.29
CA GLN A 67 -4.12 -5.77 -4.56
C GLN A 67 -5.04 -7.00 -4.60
N GLN A 68 -4.52 -8.15 -4.17
CA GLN A 68 -5.29 -9.39 -4.11
C GLN A 68 -6.44 -9.34 -3.10
N ALA A 69 -6.23 -8.65 -1.96
CA ALA A 69 -7.22 -8.51 -0.91
C ALA A 69 -8.27 -7.41 -1.18
N CYS A 70 -8.07 -6.58 -2.21
CA CYS A 70 -8.95 -5.46 -2.51
C CYS A 70 -10.17 -5.91 -3.32
N PRO A 71 -11.39 -5.94 -2.76
CA PRO A 71 -12.58 -6.42 -3.48
C PRO A 71 -13.02 -5.48 -4.60
N THR A 72 -12.66 -4.19 -4.51
CA THR A 72 -13.00 -3.17 -5.50
C THR A 72 -11.96 -3.03 -6.60
N GLN A 73 -10.86 -3.79 -6.53
CA GLN A 73 -9.73 -3.69 -7.48
C GLN A 73 -9.17 -2.26 -7.62
N ALA A 74 -9.20 -1.49 -6.53
CA ALA A 74 -8.78 -0.09 -6.50
C ALA A 74 -7.26 0.11 -6.33
N ILE A 75 -6.47 -0.96 -6.43
CA ILE A 75 -5.02 -0.92 -6.27
C ILE A 75 -4.38 -1.47 -7.54
N ALA A 76 -3.62 -0.64 -8.25
CA ALA A 76 -2.76 -1.08 -9.34
C ALA A 76 -1.31 -1.16 -8.87
N PHE A 77 -0.61 -2.18 -9.32
CA PHE A 77 0.81 -2.39 -9.05
C PHE A 77 1.46 -3.02 -10.28
N GLY A 78 2.69 -2.65 -10.59
CA GLY A 78 3.41 -3.22 -11.72
C GLY A 78 4.66 -2.44 -12.10
N ASP A 79 5.19 -2.74 -13.28
CA ASP A 79 6.32 -2.04 -13.87
C ASP A 79 5.84 -0.77 -14.58
N LEU A 80 6.46 0.36 -14.25
CA LEU A 80 6.16 1.65 -14.87
C LEU A 80 6.74 1.82 -16.27
N ASN A 81 7.66 0.95 -16.66
CA ASN A 81 8.28 1.00 -17.99
C ASN A 81 7.52 0.15 -19.01
N ASP A 82 6.50 -0.58 -18.58
CA ASP A 82 5.70 -1.44 -19.43
C ASP A 82 4.25 -0.94 -19.45
N GLU A 83 3.77 -0.58 -20.63
CA GLU A 83 2.43 -0.05 -20.85
C GLU A 83 1.32 -1.09 -20.64
N GLN A 84 1.65 -2.37 -20.58
CA GLN A 84 0.68 -3.44 -20.32
C GLN A 84 0.13 -3.39 -18.88
N TRP A 85 0.83 -2.69 -17.98
CA TRP A 85 0.44 -2.58 -16.58
C TRP A 85 -0.51 -1.39 -16.36
N ASP A 86 -1.62 -1.64 -15.71
CA ASP A 86 -2.60 -0.60 -15.35
C ASP A 86 -1.99 0.57 -14.57
N VAL A 87 -0.95 0.31 -13.78
CA VAL A 87 -0.27 1.35 -12.99
C VAL A 87 0.32 2.44 -13.88
N THR A 88 0.80 2.12 -15.08
CA THR A 88 1.35 3.08 -16.03
C THR A 88 0.26 4.03 -16.52
N ARG A 89 -0.90 3.48 -16.90
CA ARG A 89 -2.07 4.26 -17.30
C ARG A 89 -2.60 5.13 -16.19
N TRP A 90 -2.72 4.59 -14.96
CA TRP A 90 -3.25 5.34 -13.82
C TRP A 90 -2.32 6.46 -13.37
N LYS A 91 -1.01 6.31 -13.54
CA LYS A 91 -0.06 7.39 -13.23
C LYS A 91 -0.06 8.51 -14.27
N SER A 92 -0.51 8.24 -15.47
CA SER A 92 -0.68 9.24 -16.54
C SER A 92 -2.05 9.95 -16.48
N ASP A 93 -2.94 9.50 -15.60
CA ASP A 93 -4.27 10.09 -15.45
C ASP A 93 -4.18 11.49 -14.82
N PRO A 94 -4.91 12.49 -15.37
CA PRO A 94 -4.94 13.86 -14.81
C PRO A 94 -5.40 13.94 -13.36
N LEU A 95 -6.12 12.94 -12.86
CA LEU A 95 -6.57 12.84 -11.47
C LEU A 95 -5.51 12.25 -10.55
N ASN A 96 -4.37 11.83 -11.08
CA ASN A 96 -3.30 11.26 -10.28
C ASN A 96 -2.57 12.36 -9.49
N TYR A 97 -2.31 12.10 -8.22
CA TYR A 97 -1.56 13.01 -7.36
C TYR A 97 -0.66 12.27 -6.39
N SER A 98 0.39 12.93 -5.93
CA SER A 98 1.32 12.45 -4.91
C SER A 98 1.12 13.18 -3.60
N LEU A 99 1.32 12.47 -2.48
CA LEU A 99 1.36 13.13 -1.17
C LEU A 99 2.70 13.85 -0.99
N LEU A 100 2.65 15.08 -0.46
CA LEU A 100 3.81 15.93 -0.21
C LEU A 100 4.67 16.16 -1.48
N GLU A 101 4.00 16.38 -2.59
CA GLU A 101 4.65 16.62 -3.88
C GLU A 101 5.51 17.87 -3.86
N GLU A 102 5.05 18.91 -3.13
CA GLU A 102 5.74 20.18 -2.92
C GLU A 102 7.12 20.00 -2.25
N LEU A 103 7.33 18.91 -1.50
CA LEU A 103 8.61 18.57 -0.87
C LEU A 103 9.54 17.77 -1.78
N ASN A 104 9.13 17.49 -3.02
CA ASN A 104 9.88 16.70 -3.99
C ASN A 104 10.37 15.33 -3.46
N THR A 105 9.59 14.69 -2.60
CA THR A 105 9.91 13.38 -2.01
C THR A 105 9.76 12.23 -3.00
N ARG A 106 9.09 12.47 -4.12
CA ARG A 106 8.85 11.52 -5.21
C ARG A 106 8.38 10.14 -4.73
N PRO A 107 7.27 10.05 -4.03
CA PRO A 107 6.77 8.77 -3.54
C PRO A 107 6.38 7.87 -4.71
N ARG A 108 6.63 6.57 -4.58
CA ARG A 108 6.23 5.59 -5.60
C ARG A 108 4.73 5.33 -5.58
N THR A 109 4.10 5.43 -4.42
CA THR A 109 2.65 5.32 -4.28
C THR A 109 2.02 6.67 -4.58
N THR A 110 1.06 6.67 -5.51
CA THR A 110 0.24 7.82 -5.87
C THR A 110 -1.22 7.46 -5.75
N TYR A 111 -2.09 8.43 -5.86
CA TYR A 111 -3.52 8.28 -5.64
C TYR A 111 -4.29 8.91 -6.79
N LEU A 112 -5.46 8.35 -7.11
CA LEU A 112 -6.43 9.00 -7.99
C LEU A 112 -7.40 9.80 -7.13
N ALA A 113 -7.62 11.05 -7.51
CA ALA A 113 -8.54 11.93 -6.81
C ALA A 113 -9.98 11.42 -6.94
N LYS A 114 -10.73 11.52 -5.85
CA LYS A 114 -12.15 11.20 -5.85
C LYS A 114 -12.91 12.36 -6.54
N LEU A 115 -13.62 12.05 -7.60
CA LEU A 115 -14.59 12.99 -8.17
C LEU A 115 -15.76 13.16 -7.21
N ARG A 116 -16.07 14.42 -6.89
CA ARG A 116 -17.26 14.79 -6.15
C ARG A 116 -18.09 15.69 -7.04
N ASN A 117 -19.37 15.39 -7.11
CA ASN A 117 -20.36 16.21 -7.80
C ASN A 117 -21.37 16.68 -6.75
N PRO A 118 -21.01 17.73 -5.94
CA PRO A 118 -21.89 18.18 -4.89
C PRO A 118 -23.17 18.74 -5.51
N ASN A 119 -24.30 18.37 -4.97
CA ASN A 119 -25.57 18.98 -5.34
C ASN A 119 -25.72 20.28 -4.54
N GLU A 120 -25.63 21.42 -5.21
CA GLU A 120 -25.74 22.74 -4.60
C GLU A 120 -27.06 22.94 -3.83
N ALA A 121 -28.14 22.24 -4.23
CA ALA A 121 -29.43 22.30 -3.56
C ALA A 121 -29.44 21.61 -2.17
N LEU A 122 -28.43 20.78 -1.87
CA LEU A 122 -28.35 20.09 -0.56
C LEU A 122 -27.58 20.89 0.50
N GLY A 123 -27.08 22.09 0.16
CA GLY A 123 -26.38 22.97 1.08
C GLY A 123 -25.17 22.33 1.78
N ASP A 124 -24.76 22.88 2.90
CA ASP A 124 -23.52 22.54 3.63
C ASP A 124 -23.48 21.15 4.28
N LEU A 125 -24.45 20.28 4.05
CA LEU A 125 -24.44 18.91 4.57
C LEU A 125 -23.27 18.07 4.03
N ALA A 126 -22.63 18.50 2.97
CA ALA A 126 -21.49 17.82 2.35
C ALA A 126 -20.11 18.28 2.86
N THR A 127 -20.04 19.43 3.52
CA THR A 127 -18.84 19.91 4.20
C THR A 127 -18.99 19.61 5.68
N GLY A 128 -18.46 18.46 6.11
CA GLY A 128 -18.42 18.08 7.53
C GLY A 128 -17.94 19.27 8.38
N GLY A 129 -18.70 19.59 9.42
CA GLY A 129 -18.67 20.80 10.19
C GLY A 129 -17.27 21.39 10.43
N LYS A 130 -17.13 22.65 10.13
CA LYS A 130 -16.10 23.47 10.73
C LYS A 130 -16.43 23.57 12.21
N GLU A 131 -15.76 22.81 13.03
CA GLU A 131 -15.69 23.10 14.46
C GLU A 131 -14.92 24.42 14.61
N GLU A 132 -15.66 25.50 14.81
CA GLU A 132 -15.10 26.76 15.31
C GLU A 132 -14.63 26.54 16.74
N HIS A 133 -13.35 26.25 16.90
CA HIS A 133 -12.71 26.41 18.22
C HIS A 133 -12.56 27.90 18.50
N GLY A 134 -13.59 28.44 19.14
CA GLY A 134 -13.52 29.74 19.79
C GLY A 134 -12.48 29.67 20.91
N HIS A 135 -11.38 30.39 20.74
CA HIS A 135 -10.49 30.74 21.83
C HIS A 135 -11.12 31.83 22.65
N SER A 136 -11.41 31.54 23.90
CA SER A 136 -11.58 32.53 25.00
C SER A 136 -10.47 32.29 25.99
#